data_95ab83ceae78f184a93fd701c1ba94d3
#
_entry.id   95ab83ceae78f184a93fd701c1ba94d3
#
_cell.length_a   1.000
_cell.length_b   1.000
_cell.length_c   1.000
_cell.angle_alpha   90.00
_cell.angle_beta   90.00
_cell.angle_gamma   90.00
#
_symmetry.space_group_name_H-M   'P 1'
#
loop_
_entity.id
_entity.type
_entity.pdbx_description
1 polymer ?
#
loop_
_entity_poly.entity_id
_entity_poly.type
_entity_poly.pdbx_seq_one_letter_code
_entity_poly.pdbx_strand_id
1 'polypeptide(L)'
;MGVLLAKSSMSPVIYEVLDFACGFCDADGQLVSQTNGITVFTGTFSIQINFILEKYGDRIRPGDIYMLNSPYEGGTHCNDVGVIKPIFLDDDLFAFAISISHWTDIGGKDPGSWSPDAANTYQEGVSVPALRLYREGQVNE
;
A
#
# COMPACT_ATOMS: atom_id res chain seq x y z
N MET A 1 6.79 12.62 2.65
CA MET A 1 6.80 11.19 2.32
C MET A 1 7.39 10.92 0.93
N GLY A 2 6.81 11.36 -0.18
CA GLY A 2 7.25 11.00 -1.53
C GLY A 2 8.71 11.33 -1.86
N VAL A 3 9.20 12.52 -1.51
CA VAL A 3 10.61 12.89 -1.71
C VAL A 3 11.56 11.95 -0.94
N LEU A 4 11.19 11.57 0.27
CA LEU A 4 11.98 10.63 1.06
C LEU A 4 11.97 9.23 0.43
N LEU A 5 10.80 8.75 0.00
CA LEU A 5 10.66 7.47 -0.67
C LEU A 5 11.52 7.40 -1.94
N ALA A 6 11.44 8.41 -2.82
CA ALA A 6 12.25 8.47 -4.02
C ALA A 6 13.76 8.48 -3.72
N LYS A 7 14.19 9.24 -2.69
CA LYS A 7 15.61 9.35 -2.33
C LYS A 7 16.18 8.14 -1.60
N SER A 8 15.35 7.38 -0.88
CA SER A 8 15.78 6.20 -0.12
C SER A 8 15.57 4.88 -0.86
N SER A 9 14.79 4.88 -1.94
CA SER A 9 14.56 3.71 -2.76
C SER A 9 15.81 3.28 -3.52
N MET A 10 15.99 1.97 -3.64
CA MET A 10 17.02 1.36 -4.50
C MET A 10 16.43 0.84 -5.83
N SER A 11 15.14 1.05 -6.07
CA SER A 11 14.44 0.63 -7.29
C SER A 11 14.40 1.79 -8.30
N PRO A 12 14.96 1.62 -9.52
CA PRO A 12 14.86 2.63 -10.58
C PRO A 12 13.41 2.99 -10.92
N VAL A 13 12.49 2.05 -10.83
CA VAL A 13 11.06 2.29 -11.06
C VAL A 13 10.52 3.33 -10.07
N ILE A 14 11.00 3.32 -8.83
CA ILE A 14 10.58 4.28 -7.81
C ILE A 14 11.34 5.59 -7.91
N TYR A 15 12.68 5.59 -8.04
CA TYR A 15 13.46 6.84 -7.96
C TYR A 15 13.64 7.56 -9.30
N GLU A 16 13.57 6.86 -10.45
CA GLU A 16 13.67 7.47 -11.78
C GLU A 16 12.30 7.65 -12.43
N VAL A 17 11.49 6.59 -12.48
CA VAL A 17 10.16 6.62 -13.11
C VAL A 17 9.13 7.30 -12.21
N LEU A 18 9.37 7.35 -10.90
CA LEU A 18 8.46 7.87 -9.88
C LEU A 18 7.13 7.09 -9.82
N ASP A 19 7.21 5.78 -10.04
CA ASP A 19 6.05 4.90 -10.03
C ASP A 19 5.61 4.56 -8.61
N PHE A 20 5.13 5.59 -7.94
CA PHE A 20 4.58 5.55 -6.59
C PHE A 20 3.62 6.72 -6.35
N ALA A 21 2.84 6.61 -5.30
CA ALA A 21 2.10 7.73 -4.72
C ALA A 21 2.08 7.61 -3.19
N CYS A 22 2.03 8.75 -2.53
CA CYS A 22 1.87 8.83 -1.08
C CYS A 22 0.75 9.81 -0.75
N GLY A 23 0.04 9.56 0.35
CA GLY A 23 -1.03 10.45 0.78
C GLY A 23 -1.41 10.26 2.24
N PHE A 24 -2.36 11.08 2.64
CA PHE A 24 -3.04 11.00 3.92
C PHE A 24 -4.54 10.94 3.67
N CYS A 25 -5.19 10.06 4.40
CA CYS A 25 -6.65 10.00 4.51
C CYS A 25 -7.06 10.27 5.96
N ASP A 26 -8.27 10.76 6.15
CA ASP A 26 -8.84 10.91 7.49
C ASP A 26 -9.18 9.54 8.13
N ALA A 27 -9.76 9.57 9.33
CA ALA A 27 -10.14 8.36 10.05
C ALA A 27 -11.22 7.52 9.34
N ASP A 28 -12.02 8.15 8.48
CA ASP A 28 -13.07 7.50 7.68
C ASP A 28 -12.55 7.01 6.31
N GLY A 29 -11.24 7.14 6.07
CA GLY A 29 -10.59 6.73 4.82
C GLY A 29 -10.77 7.69 3.66
N GLN A 30 -11.23 8.94 3.89
CA GLN A 30 -11.36 9.92 2.82
C GLN A 30 -10.02 10.61 2.54
N LEU A 31 -9.68 10.78 1.27
CA LEU A 31 -8.43 11.41 0.85
C LEU A 31 -8.37 12.87 1.28
N VAL A 32 -7.37 13.24 2.06
CA VAL A 32 -7.12 14.61 2.54
C VAL A 32 -6.00 15.27 1.76
N SER A 33 -4.91 14.56 1.50
CA SER A 33 -3.72 15.10 0.83
C SER A 33 -2.95 14.01 0.12
N GLN A 34 -2.33 14.37 -1.00
CA GLN A 34 -1.52 13.45 -1.80
C GLN A 34 -0.27 14.14 -2.36
N THR A 35 0.75 13.35 -2.69
CA THR A 35 1.89 13.82 -3.47
C THR A 35 1.55 13.84 -4.96
N ASN A 36 2.35 14.59 -5.74
CA ASN A 36 2.34 14.43 -7.19
C ASN A 36 2.97 13.06 -7.52
N GLY A 37 2.15 12.11 -7.89
CA GLY A 37 2.52 10.74 -8.22
C GLY A 37 1.54 10.15 -9.21
N ILE A 38 1.55 8.83 -9.36
CA ILE A 38 0.66 8.12 -10.28
C ILE A 38 -0.79 8.25 -9.81
N THR A 39 -1.61 8.93 -10.60
CA THR A 39 -2.99 9.29 -10.24
C THR A 39 -3.87 8.05 -9.97
N VAL A 40 -3.64 6.95 -10.68
CA VAL A 40 -4.40 5.71 -10.44
C VAL A 40 -4.20 5.19 -9.01
N PHE A 41 -3.00 5.32 -8.46
CA PHE A 41 -2.73 4.90 -7.07
C PHE A 41 -3.51 5.74 -6.07
N THR A 42 -3.52 7.06 -6.25
CA THR A 42 -4.25 7.93 -5.33
C THR A 42 -5.76 7.69 -5.36
N GLY A 43 -6.28 7.26 -6.49
CA GLY A 43 -7.68 6.84 -6.64
C GLY A 43 -8.05 5.59 -5.84
N THR A 44 -7.06 4.76 -5.47
CA THR A 44 -7.29 3.53 -4.70
C THR A 44 -7.09 3.69 -3.20
N PHE A 45 -6.56 4.81 -2.71
CA PHE A 45 -6.23 5.00 -1.29
C PHE A 45 -7.42 4.76 -0.36
N SER A 46 -8.54 5.44 -0.63
CA SER A 46 -9.75 5.28 0.17
C SER A 46 -10.28 3.85 0.14
N ILE A 47 -10.19 3.18 -1.00
CA ILE A 47 -10.67 1.80 -1.16
C ILE A 47 -9.83 0.86 -0.28
N GLN A 48 -8.50 0.96 -0.35
CA GLN A 48 -7.59 0.12 0.44
C GLN A 48 -7.75 0.35 1.95
N ILE A 49 -7.90 1.61 2.37
CA ILE A 49 -8.12 1.94 3.78
C ILE A 49 -9.45 1.41 4.26
N ASN A 50 -10.52 1.51 3.45
CA ASN A 50 -11.83 0.97 3.81
C ASN A 50 -11.79 -0.55 4.00
N PHE A 51 -11.03 -1.30 3.19
CA PHE A 51 -10.80 -2.73 3.43
C PHE A 51 -10.12 -3.01 4.77
N ILE A 52 -9.18 -2.16 5.19
CA ILE A 52 -8.54 -2.28 6.50
C ILE A 52 -9.52 -1.94 7.62
N LEU A 53 -10.28 -0.86 7.48
CA LEU A 53 -11.32 -0.48 8.45
C LEU A 53 -12.37 -1.58 8.61
N GLU A 54 -12.86 -2.14 7.51
CA GLU A 54 -13.83 -3.23 7.49
C GLU A 54 -13.27 -4.51 8.15
N LYS A 55 -12.04 -4.87 7.81
CA LYS A 55 -11.42 -6.11 8.31
C LYS A 55 -10.98 -6.02 9.77
N TYR A 56 -10.44 -4.88 10.20
CA TYR A 56 -9.82 -4.74 11.51
C TYR A 56 -10.63 -3.86 12.49
N GLY A 57 -11.31 -2.82 12.01
CA GLY A 57 -12.19 -1.99 12.82
C GLY A 57 -11.58 -1.56 14.15
N ASP A 58 -12.28 -1.82 15.25
CA ASP A 58 -11.84 -1.49 16.61
C ASP A 58 -10.57 -2.21 17.08
N ARG A 59 -9.98 -3.08 16.25
CA ARG A 59 -8.72 -3.78 16.54
C ARG A 59 -7.49 -3.07 16.00
N ILE A 60 -7.66 -1.93 15.33
CA ILE A 60 -6.55 -1.08 14.88
C ILE A 60 -5.93 -0.40 16.09
N ARG A 61 -4.60 -0.44 16.21
CA ARG A 61 -3.86 0.09 17.37
C ARG A 61 -2.71 1.00 16.93
N PRO A 62 -2.26 1.92 17.80
CA PRO A 62 -1.03 2.66 17.61
C PRO A 62 0.15 1.72 17.34
N GLY A 63 0.95 2.03 16.31
CA GLY A 63 2.10 1.20 15.92
C GLY A 63 1.78 0.09 14.92
N ASP A 64 0.51 -0.15 14.59
CA ASP A 64 0.15 -1.06 13.50
C ASP A 64 0.65 -0.53 12.15
N ILE A 65 1.02 -1.46 11.25
CA ILE A 65 1.27 -1.19 9.84
C ILE A 65 0.61 -2.31 9.04
N TYR A 66 -0.09 -1.93 8.00
CA TYR A 66 -0.78 -2.84 7.10
C TYR A 66 -0.13 -2.83 5.73
N MET A 67 -0.23 -3.95 5.02
CA MET A 67 0.24 -4.13 3.65
C MET A 67 -0.84 -4.87 2.84
N LEU A 68 -1.04 -4.44 1.60
CA LEU A 68 -1.89 -5.15 0.64
C LEU A 68 -1.51 -4.78 -0.80
N ASN A 69 -1.80 -5.69 -1.71
CA ASN A 69 -1.66 -5.50 -3.15
C ASN A 69 -2.76 -6.20 -3.94
N SER A 70 -3.70 -6.87 -3.26
CA SER A 70 -4.76 -7.63 -3.92
C SER A 70 -5.65 -6.70 -4.75
N PRO A 71 -5.81 -6.95 -6.08
CA PRO A 71 -6.73 -6.18 -6.92
C PRO A 71 -8.18 -6.27 -6.45
N TYR A 72 -8.54 -7.31 -5.73
CA TYR A 72 -9.88 -7.52 -5.18
C TYR A 72 -10.13 -6.73 -3.88
N GLU A 73 -9.07 -6.15 -3.31
CA GLU A 73 -9.10 -5.34 -2.08
C GLU A 73 -8.64 -3.90 -2.35
N GLY A 74 -8.84 -3.41 -3.57
CA GLY A 74 -8.51 -2.05 -3.97
C GLY A 74 -7.09 -1.86 -4.48
N GLY A 75 -6.33 -2.92 -4.71
CA GLY A 75 -5.07 -2.87 -5.46
C GLY A 75 -5.32 -2.66 -6.96
N THR A 76 -4.28 -2.28 -7.68
CA THR A 76 -4.29 -2.16 -9.15
C THR A 76 -3.79 -3.44 -9.80
N HIS A 77 -2.58 -3.87 -9.47
CA HIS A 77 -2.03 -5.19 -9.80
C HIS A 77 -1.06 -5.65 -8.71
N CYS A 78 -0.63 -6.92 -8.74
CA CYS A 78 0.15 -7.51 -7.65
C CYS A 78 1.45 -6.75 -7.32
N ASN A 79 2.07 -6.09 -8.29
CA ASN A 79 3.29 -5.31 -8.09
C ASN A 79 3.08 -3.98 -7.37
N ASP A 80 1.85 -3.47 -7.33
CA ASP A 80 1.52 -2.20 -6.68
C ASP A 80 1.21 -2.43 -5.20
N VAL A 81 2.25 -2.37 -4.39
CA VAL A 81 2.15 -2.67 -2.97
C VAL A 81 1.80 -1.43 -2.17
N GLY A 82 0.65 -1.47 -1.51
CA GLY A 82 0.21 -0.46 -0.55
C GLY A 82 0.73 -0.77 0.85
N VAL A 83 1.35 0.24 1.47
CA VAL A 83 1.72 0.22 2.90
C VAL A 83 0.96 1.33 3.61
N ILE A 84 0.22 0.97 4.63
CA ILE A 84 -0.72 1.85 5.33
C ILE A 84 -0.41 1.84 6.81
N LYS A 85 -0.28 3.04 7.37
CA LYS A 85 -0.02 3.26 8.80
C LYS A 85 -1.11 4.13 9.39
N PRO A 86 -1.89 3.64 10.37
CA PRO A 86 -2.81 4.47 11.14
C PRO A 86 -2.05 5.47 12.00
N ILE A 87 -2.60 6.66 12.12
CA ILE A 87 -2.08 7.76 12.92
C ILE A 87 -3.09 8.05 14.02
N PHE A 88 -2.63 8.02 15.24
CA PHE A 88 -3.43 8.31 16.42
C PHE A 88 -3.05 9.67 16.99
N LEU A 89 -4.04 10.39 17.49
CA LEU A 89 -3.88 11.55 18.33
C LEU A 89 -4.42 11.17 19.71
N ASP A 90 -3.53 11.10 20.69
CA ASP A 90 -3.78 10.44 21.95
C ASP A 90 -4.23 8.98 21.70
N ASP A 91 -5.44 8.60 22.10
CA ASP A 91 -6.00 7.26 21.91
C ASP A 91 -6.97 7.15 20.72
N ASP A 92 -7.25 8.26 20.03
CA ASP A 92 -8.21 8.32 18.94
C ASP A 92 -7.52 8.13 17.58
N LEU A 93 -8.10 7.30 16.71
CA LEU A 93 -7.67 7.17 15.33
C LEU A 93 -7.98 8.47 14.60
N PHE A 94 -6.93 9.18 14.20
CA PHE A 94 -7.03 10.50 13.59
C PHE A 94 -6.95 10.45 12.06
N ALA A 95 -6.05 9.63 11.51
CA ALA A 95 -5.79 9.61 10.07
C ALA A 95 -5.05 8.31 9.68
N PHE A 96 -4.86 8.14 8.37
CA PHE A 96 -3.98 7.13 7.79
C PHE A 96 -2.93 7.78 6.90
N ALA A 97 -1.68 7.36 7.04
CA ALA A 97 -0.65 7.57 6.04
C ALA A 97 -0.61 6.37 5.10
N ILE A 98 -0.63 6.59 3.79
CA ILE A 98 -0.57 5.55 2.78
C ILE A 98 0.54 5.83 1.77
N SER A 99 1.24 4.79 1.37
CA SER A 99 2.19 4.79 0.26
C SER A 99 1.94 3.57 -0.61
N ILE A 100 1.74 3.79 -1.90
CA ILE A 100 1.69 2.71 -2.90
C ILE A 100 2.90 2.88 -3.81
N SER A 101 3.60 1.81 -4.08
CA SER A 101 4.73 1.82 -5.00
C SER A 101 4.80 0.53 -5.81
N HIS A 102 5.23 0.67 -7.06
CA HIS A 102 5.45 -0.46 -7.95
C HIS A 102 6.73 -1.21 -7.57
N TRP A 103 6.59 -2.47 -7.18
CA TRP A 103 7.72 -3.35 -6.89
C TRP A 103 8.09 -4.12 -8.15
N THR A 104 9.38 -4.14 -8.48
CA THR A 104 9.89 -4.79 -9.69
C THR A 104 9.78 -6.31 -9.67
N ASP A 105 9.67 -6.90 -8.49
CA ASP A 105 9.48 -8.33 -8.32
C ASP A 105 8.62 -8.61 -7.09
N ILE A 106 7.57 -9.35 -7.27
CA ILE A 106 6.64 -9.82 -6.24
C ILE A 106 6.44 -11.34 -6.33
N GLY A 107 7.42 -12.06 -6.89
CA GLY A 107 7.40 -13.52 -6.98
C GLY A 107 6.52 -14.08 -8.10
N GLY A 108 6.36 -13.35 -9.20
CA GLY A 108 5.73 -13.85 -10.42
C GLY A 108 6.58 -14.88 -11.17
N LYS A 109 6.03 -15.44 -12.26
CA LYS A 109 6.72 -16.44 -13.07
C LYS A 109 7.94 -15.88 -13.81
N ASP A 110 7.93 -14.59 -14.13
CA ASP A 110 9.01 -13.87 -14.77
C ASP A 110 9.54 -12.79 -13.83
N PRO A 111 10.86 -12.58 -13.76
CA PRO A 111 11.41 -11.46 -13.01
C PRO A 111 11.02 -10.14 -13.69
N GLY A 112 10.66 -9.17 -12.90
CA GLY A 112 10.17 -7.89 -13.38
C GLY A 112 8.66 -7.74 -13.18
N SER A 113 8.10 -6.69 -13.74
CA SER A 113 6.72 -6.30 -13.43
C SER A 113 5.68 -6.74 -14.45
N TRP A 114 6.09 -7.37 -15.53
CA TRP A 114 5.19 -7.71 -16.63
C TRP A 114 5.38 -9.15 -17.08
N SER A 115 4.29 -9.91 -17.01
CA SER A 115 4.18 -11.25 -17.56
C SER A 115 3.01 -11.27 -18.57
N PRO A 116 3.21 -10.78 -19.81
CA PRO A 116 2.10 -10.59 -20.75
C PRO A 116 1.44 -11.90 -21.19
N ASP A 117 2.08 -13.03 -20.96
CA ASP A 117 1.59 -14.37 -21.22
C ASP A 117 1.15 -15.12 -19.95
N ALA A 118 0.99 -14.39 -18.83
CA ALA A 118 0.43 -14.95 -17.61
C ALA A 118 -1.02 -15.42 -17.86
N ALA A 119 -1.30 -16.66 -17.53
CA ALA A 119 -2.61 -17.29 -17.71
C ALA A 119 -3.51 -17.20 -16.48
N ASN A 120 -2.95 -16.82 -15.33
CA ASN A 120 -3.66 -16.65 -14.07
C ASN A 120 -2.87 -15.74 -13.11
N THR A 121 -3.55 -15.23 -12.09
CA THR A 121 -2.98 -14.29 -11.10
C THR A 121 -1.77 -14.84 -10.35
N TYR A 122 -1.67 -16.14 -10.12
CA TYR A 122 -0.52 -16.73 -9.43
C TYR A 122 0.78 -16.65 -10.24
N GLN A 123 0.67 -16.48 -11.56
CA GLN A 123 1.83 -16.26 -12.43
C GLN A 123 2.26 -14.79 -12.46
N GLU A 124 1.38 -13.86 -12.08
CA GLU A 124 1.69 -12.44 -12.01
C GLU A 124 2.44 -12.07 -10.73
N GLY A 125 2.20 -12.79 -9.64
CA GLY A 125 2.88 -12.55 -8.37
C GLY A 125 2.11 -13.01 -7.15
N VAL A 126 2.70 -12.76 -5.98
CA VAL A 126 2.06 -13.04 -4.70
C VAL A 126 1.00 -11.98 -4.44
N SER A 127 -0.26 -12.41 -4.32
CA SER A 127 -1.35 -11.57 -3.86
C SER A 127 -1.38 -11.55 -2.33
N VAL A 128 -1.24 -10.37 -1.76
CA VAL A 128 -1.29 -10.12 -0.31
C VAL A 128 -2.62 -9.45 -0.01
N PRO A 129 -3.58 -10.16 0.60
CA PRO A 129 -4.79 -9.53 1.12
C PRO A 129 -4.42 -8.60 2.28
N ALA A 130 -5.30 -7.67 2.66
CA ALA A 130 -5.04 -6.75 3.76
C ALA A 130 -4.44 -7.48 4.96
N LEU A 131 -3.12 -7.36 5.12
CA LEU A 131 -2.30 -8.04 6.12
C LEU A 131 -1.79 -7.02 7.13
N ARG A 132 -1.90 -7.33 8.42
CA ARG A 132 -1.21 -6.56 9.46
C ARG A 132 0.25 -7.01 9.52
N LEU A 133 1.15 -6.19 8.96
CA LEU A 133 2.58 -6.45 8.90
C LEU A 133 3.26 -6.20 10.26
N TYR A 134 2.87 -5.12 10.94
CA TYR A 134 3.29 -4.81 12.31
C TYR A 134 2.05 -4.72 13.20
N ARG A 135 2.17 -5.25 14.39
CA ARG A 135 1.19 -5.14 15.46
C ARG A 135 1.81 -4.37 16.62
N GLU A 136 1.24 -3.20 16.94
CA GLU A 136 1.71 -2.37 18.05
C GLU A 136 3.23 -2.10 18.03
N GLY A 137 3.78 -1.90 16.83
CA GLY A 137 5.20 -1.61 16.61
C GLY A 137 6.12 -2.83 16.52
N GLN A 138 5.58 -4.05 16.65
CA GLN A 138 6.35 -5.29 16.51
C GLN A 138 5.95 -6.05 15.26
N VAL A 139 6.91 -6.76 14.64
CA VAL A 139 6.61 -7.61 13.48
C VAL A 139 5.56 -8.64 13.89
N ASN A 140 4.54 -8.76 13.08
CA ASN A 140 3.46 -9.73 13.29
C ASN A 140 3.87 -11.06 12.66
N GLU A 141 4.36 -11.99 13.48
CA GLU A 141 4.75 -13.34 13.09
C GLU A 141 3.55 -14.26 12.83
#